data_3f5d5529974838ea72a194b8fabadc62
#
_entry.id   3f5d5529974838ea72a194b8fabadc62
#
_cell.length_a   1.000
_cell.length_b   1.000
_cell.length_c   1.000
_cell.angle_alpha   90.00
_cell.angle_beta   90.00
_cell.angle_gamma   90.00
#
_symmetry.space_group_name_H-M   'P 1'
#
loop_
_entity.id
_entity.type
_entity.pdbx_description
1 polymer ?
#
loop_
_entity_poly.entity_id
_entity_poly.type
_entity_poly.pdbx_seq_one_letter_code
_entity_poly.pdbx_strand_id
1 'polypeptide(L)' 'APADTGGRVKLGDIAASIAPLSITADGLASLGFPHVAMDKAAKLYRTADLPRIYAAMVAHIEAAQAKQAA' A
#
# COMPACT_ATOMS: atom_id res chain seq x y z
N ALA A 1 -7.85 0.80 15.74
CA ALA A 1 -6.64 1.34 15.19
C ALA A 1 -6.26 2.63 15.87
N PRO A 2 -4.99 2.88 16.09
CA PRO A 2 -4.58 4.12 16.73
C PRO A 2 -4.94 5.32 15.86
N ALA A 3 -5.13 6.43 16.50
CA ALA A 3 -5.35 7.66 15.81
C ALA A 3 -4.11 7.98 15.00
N ASP A 4 -4.31 8.30 13.75
CA ASP A 4 -3.20 8.43 12.84
C ASP A 4 -2.90 9.84 12.46
N THR A 5 -3.09 10.74 13.35
CA THR A 5 -2.82 12.14 13.08
C THR A 5 -1.34 12.32 12.80
N GLY A 6 -0.98 12.36 11.55
CA GLY A 6 0.39 12.55 11.15
C GLY A 6 1.26 11.32 11.26
N GLY A 7 0.69 10.18 11.56
CA GLY A 7 1.45 8.93 11.61
C GLY A 7 1.92 8.51 10.25
N ARG A 8 3.06 7.84 10.21
CA ARG A 8 3.61 7.29 8.98
C ARG A 8 3.96 5.83 9.17
N VAL A 9 3.93 5.09 8.09
CA VAL A 9 4.20 3.66 8.09
C VAL A 9 5.22 3.37 7.00
N LYS A 10 6.13 2.45 7.27
CA LYS A 10 7.15 2.06 6.30
C LYS A 10 6.57 1.09 5.28
N LEU A 11 7.15 1.10 4.09
CA LEU A 11 6.76 0.16 3.05
C LEU A 11 6.85 -1.30 3.54
N GLY A 12 7.90 -1.62 4.28
CA GLY A 12 8.06 -2.96 4.83
C GLY A 12 6.92 -3.36 5.76
N ASP A 13 6.41 -2.40 6.54
CA ASP A 13 5.28 -2.68 7.42
C ASP A 13 4.00 -2.94 6.63
N ILE A 14 3.79 -2.19 5.55
CA ILE A 14 2.65 -2.44 4.68
C ILE A 14 2.75 -3.83 4.07
N ALA A 15 3.92 -4.18 3.55
CA ALA A 15 4.14 -5.49 2.95
C ALA A 15 3.92 -6.61 3.96
N ALA A 16 4.37 -6.42 5.20
CA ALA A 16 4.18 -7.42 6.24
C ALA A 16 2.70 -7.62 6.57
N SER A 17 1.92 -6.56 6.53
CA SER A 17 0.49 -6.65 6.89
C SER A 17 -0.32 -7.39 5.83
N ILE A 18 0.19 -7.49 4.62
CA ILE A 18 -0.51 -8.20 3.54
C ILE A 18 0.15 -9.53 3.20
N ALA A 19 1.11 -9.97 4.01
CA ALA A 19 1.77 -11.24 3.77
C ALA A 19 0.74 -12.37 3.69
N PRO A 20 0.96 -13.40 2.87
CA PRO A 20 2.17 -13.68 2.09
C PRO A 20 2.29 -12.91 0.77
N LEU A 21 1.38 -12.02 0.52
CA LEU A 21 1.49 -11.16 -0.65
C LEU A 21 2.60 -10.12 -0.42
N SER A 22 3.02 -9.49 -1.48
CA SER A 22 4.04 -8.46 -1.38
C SER A 22 3.66 -7.27 -2.26
N ILE A 23 4.22 -6.12 -1.94
CA ILE A 23 3.99 -4.89 -2.68
C ILE A 23 5.30 -4.12 -2.73
N THR A 24 5.51 -3.39 -3.80
CA THR A 24 6.69 -2.54 -3.95
C THR A 24 6.26 -1.08 -3.98
N ALA A 25 7.25 -0.19 -3.81
CA ALA A 25 6.98 1.25 -3.92
C ALA A 25 6.45 1.60 -5.29
N ASP A 26 7.00 0.99 -6.35
CA ASP A 26 6.51 1.21 -7.71
C ASP A 26 5.08 0.73 -7.87
N GLY A 27 4.75 -0.40 -7.26
CA GLY A 27 3.39 -0.92 -7.29
C GLY A 27 2.41 0.02 -6.62
N LEU A 28 2.76 0.56 -5.46
CA LEU A 28 1.91 1.52 -4.76
C LEU A 28 1.75 2.80 -5.57
N ALA A 29 2.83 3.28 -6.19
CA ALA A 29 2.74 4.46 -7.04
C ALA A 29 1.79 4.22 -8.21
N SER A 30 1.83 3.03 -8.79
CA SER A 30 0.92 2.66 -9.88
C SER A 30 -0.54 2.66 -9.42
N LEU A 31 -0.79 2.38 -8.15
CA LEU A 31 -2.14 2.42 -7.59
C LEU A 31 -2.57 3.84 -7.22
N GLY A 32 -1.68 4.81 -7.35
CA GLY A 32 -1.99 6.19 -7.03
C GLY A 32 -1.52 6.63 -5.65
N PHE A 33 -0.66 5.86 -5.01
CA PHE A 33 -0.18 6.14 -3.66
C PHE A 33 1.34 6.15 -3.59
N PRO A 34 2.01 7.17 -4.18
CA PRO A 34 3.45 7.27 -4.05
C PRO A 34 3.83 7.56 -2.60
N HIS A 35 5.06 7.25 -2.24
CA HIS A 35 5.53 7.54 -0.90
C HIS A 35 5.49 9.07 -0.65
N VAL A 36 5.23 9.44 0.61
CA VAL A 36 5.11 10.86 0.97
C VAL A 36 6.36 11.37 1.68
N ALA A 37 7.22 10.47 2.13
CA ALA A 37 8.45 10.83 2.83
C ALA A 37 9.43 9.67 2.73
N MET A 38 10.66 9.94 3.11
CA MET A 38 11.69 8.90 3.20
C MET A 38 12.45 9.07 4.50
N ASP A 39 12.77 7.95 5.13
CA ASP A 39 13.62 7.91 6.31
C ASP A 39 14.80 7.01 5.96
N LYS A 40 15.93 7.64 5.63
CA LYS A 40 17.10 6.94 5.09
C LYS A 40 16.69 6.20 3.83
N ALA A 41 16.78 4.87 3.82
CA ALA A 41 16.40 4.08 2.65
C ALA A 41 14.94 3.63 2.69
N ALA A 42 14.23 3.90 3.76
CA ALA A 42 12.85 3.46 3.91
C ALA A 42 11.87 4.49 3.35
N LYS A 43 10.97 4.04 2.48
CA LYS A 43 9.90 4.89 1.97
C LYS A 43 8.74 4.87 2.96
N LEU A 44 8.21 6.05 3.25
CA LEU A 44 7.16 6.21 4.24
C LEU A 44 5.85 6.59 3.58
N TYR A 45 4.77 6.09 4.12
CA TYR A 45 3.41 6.35 3.65
C TYR A 45 2.56 6.85 4.81
N ARG A 46 1.50 7.59 4.49
CA ARG A 46 0.63 8.11 5.53
C ARG A 46 -0.25 7.00 6.06
N THR A 47 -0.26 6.84 7.37
CA THR A 47 -1.09 5.82 8.01
C THR A 47 -2.57 6.05 7.69
N ALA A 48 -2.97 7.31 7.58
CA ALA A 48 -4.35 7.66 7.25
C ALA A 48 -4.76 7.16 5.86
N ASP A 49 -3.80 6.91 4.97
CA ASP A 49 -4.09 6.40 3.62
C ASP A 49 -4.19 4.88 3.56
N LEU A 50 -3.85 4.18 4.63
CA LEU A 50 -3.83 2.71 4.61
C LEU A 50 -5.16 2.09 4.14
N PRO A 51 -6.32 2.54 4.64
CA PRO A 51 -7.57 1.96 4.15
C PRO A 51 -7.75 2.12 2.65
N ARG A 52 -7.34 3.26 2.12
CA ARG A 52 -7.41 3.51 0.68
C ARG A 52 -6.43 2.66 -0.09
N ILE A 53 -5.23 2.48 0.45
CA ILE A 53 -4.21 1.64 -0.16
C ILE A 53 -4.72 0.20 -0.24
N TYR A 54 -5.28 -0.31 0.85
CA TYR A 54 -5.82 -1.67 0.85
C TYR A 54 -6.99 -1.82 -0.12
N ALA A 55 -7.86 -0.82 -0.17
CA ALA A 55 -8.98 -0.85 -1.10
C ALA A 55 -8.49 -0.86 -2.55
N ALA A 56 -7.46 -0.09 -2.85
CA ALA A 56 -6.87 -0.07 -4.19
C ALA A 56 -6.24 -1.43 -4.54
N MET A 57 -5.61 -2.07 -3.56
CA MET A 57 -5.03 -3.40 -3.78
C MET A 57 -6.11 -4.43 -4.08
N VAL A 58 -7.21 -4.39 -3.33
CA VAL A 58 -8.32 -5.31 -3.55
C VAL A 58 -8.92 -5.10 -4.93
N ALA A 59 -9.13 -3.85 -5.31
CA ALA A 59 -9.67 -3.54 -6.62
C ALA A 59 -8.75 -4.04 -7.74
N HIS A 60 -7.44 -3.91 -7.54
CA HIS A 60 -6.46 -4.38 -8.51
C HIS A 60 -6.51 -5.90 -8.65
N ILE A 61 -6.61 -6.59 -7.51
CA ILE A 61 -6.68 -8.06 -7.51
C ILE A 61 -7.96 -8.52 -8.19
N GLU A 62 -9.06 -7.87 -7.91
CA GLU A 62 -10.35 -8.21 -8.54
C GLU A 62 -10.29 -8.00 -10.04
N ALA A 63 -9.66 -6.92 -10.48
CA ALA A 63 -9.50 -6.67 -11.90
C ALA A 63 -8.63 -7.74 -12.56
N ALA A 64 -7.59 -8.20 -11.87
CA ALA A 64 -6.73 -9.25 -12.39
C ALA A 64 -7.49 -10.56 -12.50
N GLN A 65 -8.35 -10.87 -11.53
CA GLN A 65 -9.19 -12.06 -11.60
C GLN A 65 -10.16 -12.00 -12.77
N ALA A 66 -10.76 -10.85 -13.00
CA ALA A 66 -11.70 -10.68 -14.10
C ALA A 66 -11.01 -10.90 -15.43
N LYS A 67 -9.77 -10.43 -15.58
CA LYS A 67 -9.00 -10.66 -16.79
C LYS A 67 -8.74 -12.13 -17.03
N GLN A 68 -8.40 -12.85 -15.97
CA GLN A 68 -8.07 -14.26 -16.11
C GLN A 68 -9.31 -15.12 -16.32
N ALA A 69 -10.42 -14.68 -15.80
CA ALA A 69 -11.68 -15.40 -15.96
C ALA A 69 -12.24 -15.25 -17.39
N ALA A 70 -11.82 -14.23 -18.07
CA ALA A 70 -12.24 -14.02 -19.47
C ALA A 70 -11.39 -14.87 -20.44
#